data_077b65105edb57439774738936dc907e
#
_entry.id   077b65105edb57439774738936dc907e
#
_cell.length_a   1.000
_cell.length_b   1.000
_cell.length_c   1.000
_cell.angle_alpha   90.00
_cell.angle_beta   90.00
_cell.angle_gamma   90.00
#
_symmetry.space_group_name_H-M   'P 1'
#
loop_
_entity.id
_entity.type
_entity.pdbx_description
1 polymer ?
#
loop_
_entity_poly.entity_id
_entity_poly.type
_entity_poly.pdbx_seq_one_letter_code
_entity_poly.pdbx_strand_id
1 'polypeptide(L)'
;MYLSRHLTAGGTRWALDGQYLPSLFTLDLLLELSAGDVHGLLDSLSLAEDVQEEDRLLPPLEASHEVWASGVTYLISREARMFESTEADIYDKVYDAERPELFFKASGWRVVGHGEAVRVRTDSHWNVPEPELVLVVNSRMEIVGYTAGNDVSSRDIEGENSLYLPQAKIYDGGCSLGSGIVLGGPDSMRDVPIRMRILRGGEVLYENEVSTSRMKRPFEELASYLGKELSFPIGAFLMTGTSLVPGEDFSLTPGDHVEISVGELVLKNEVTT
;
A
#
# COMPACT_ATOMS: atom_id res chain seq x y z
N MET A 1 -10.96 -12.71 8.80
CA MET A 1 -11.91 -12.10 7.83
C MET A 1 -11.12 -11.38 6.73
N TYR A 2 -11.51 -11.60 5.49
CA TYR A 2 -10.87 -11.02 4.32
C TYR A 2 -11.91 -10.33 3.44
N LEU A 3 -11.73 -9.04 3.18
CA LEU A 3 -12.58 -8.24 2.30
C LEU A 3 -11.94 -8.10 0.93
N SER A 4 -12.69 -8.38 -0.14
CA SER A 4 -12.28 -8.14 -1.52
C SER A 4 -13.36 -7.38 -2.30
N ARG A 5 -12.95 -6.66 -3.34
CA ARG A 5 -13.82 -5.81 -4.15
C ARG A 5 -13.80 -6.27 -5.59
N HIS A 6 -14.97 -6.48 -6.17
CA HIS A 6 -15.12 -7.09 -7.50
C HIS A 6 -16.01 -6.26 -8.42
N LEU A 7 -15.67 -6.27 -9.71
CA LEU A 7 -16.56 -5.78 -10.77
C LEU A 7 -17.31 -6.99 -11.34
N THR A 8 -18.62 -7.03 -11.09
CA THR A 8 -19.55 -8.02 -11.59
C THR A 8 -20.33 -7.47 -12.78
N ALA A 9 -21.13 -8.31 -13.45
CA ALA A 9 -22.08 -7.85 -14.48
C ALA A 9 -23.11 -6.85 -13.94
N GLY A 10 -23.41 -6.89 -12.64
CA GLY A 10 -24.35 -5.98 -11.96
C GLY A 10 -23.70 -4.72 -11.38
N GLY A 11 -22.39 -4.51 -11.54
CA GLY A 11 -21.64 -3.40 -10.98
C GLY A 11 -20.64 -3.83 -9.90
N THR A 12 -20.09 -2.86 -9.17
CA THR A 12 -19.10 -3.13 -8.13
C THR A 12 -19.75 -3.72 -6.88
N ARG A 13 -19.12 -4.78 -6.33
CA ARG A 13 -19.56 -5.44 -5.09
C ARG A 13 -18.37 -5.74 -4.19
N TRP A 14 -18.62 -5.74 -2.89
CA TRP A 14 -17.69 -6.23 -1.88
C TRP A 14 -18.04 -7.66 -1.48
N ALA A 15 -17.01 -8.44 -1.16
CA ALA A 15 -17.14 -9.80 -0.66
C ALA A 15 -16.37 -9.97 0.66
N LEU A 16 -16.90 -10.81 1.54
CA LEU A 16 -16.30 -11.24 2.79
C LEU A 16 -15.99 -12.73 2.67
N ASP A 17 -14.72 -13.10 2.83
CA ASP A 17 -14.25 -14.49 2.78
C ASP A 17 -14.76 -15.28 1.54
N GLY A 18 -14.85 -14.58 0.39
CA GLY A 18 -15.28 -15.16 -0.89
C GLY A 18 -16.79 -15.13 -1.16
N GLN A 19 -17.61 -14.58 -0.27
CA GLN A 19 -19.06 -14.45 -0.45
C GLN A 19 -19.47 -12.97 -0.53
N TYR A 20 -20.35 -12.63 -1.47
CA TYR A 20 -20.78 -11.25 -1.65
C TYR A 20 -21.57 -10.73 -0.46
N LEU A 21 -21.19 -9.55 -0.01
CA LEU A 21 -21.92 -8.71 0.92
C LEU A 21 -23.18 -8.11 0.25
N PRO A 22 -24.17 -7.62 1.02
CA PRO A 22 -25.31 -6.91 0.48
C PRO A 22 -24.88 -5.81 -0.50
N SER A 23 -25.63 -5.60 -1.58
CA SER A 23 -25.29 -4.67 -2.66
C SER A 23 -25.15 -3.20 -2.22
N LEU A 24 -25.71 -2.84 -1.08
CA LEU A 24 -25.58 -1.50 -0.46
C LEU A 24 -24.36 -1.35 0.44
N PHE A 25 -23.60 -2.43 0.64
CA PHE A 25 -22.37 -2.35 1.44
C PHE A 25 -21.31 -1.56 0.67
N THR A 26 -20.67 -0.62 1.37
CA THR A 26 -19.50 0.13 0.91
C THR A 26 -18.42 0.09 1.99
N LEU A 27 -17.16 0.24 1.59
CA LEU A 27 -16.08 0.34 2.56
C LEU A 27 -16.22 1.59 3.44
N ASP A 28 -16.73 2.68 2.88
CA ASP A 28 -16.99 3.94 3.61
C ASP A 28 -17.84 3.69 4.87
N LEU A 29 -18.96 2.94 4.72
CA LEU A 29 -19.84 2.60 5.83
C LEU A 29 -19.12 1.78 6.92
N LEU A 30 -18.23 0.87 6.52
CA LEU A 30 -17.46 0.08 7.48
C LEU A 30 -16.45 0.96 8.23
N LEU A 31 -15.80 1.88 7.52
CA LEU A 31 -14.76 2.74 8.09
C LEU A 31 -15.32 3.92 8.92
N GLU A 32 -16.63 4.15 8.94
CA GLU A 32 -17.28 5.05 9.90
C GLU A 32 -17.42 4.43 11.31
N LEU A 33 -17.35 3.09 11.42
CA LEU A 33 -17.49 2.38 12.68
C LEU A 33 -16.22 2.46 13.53
N SER A 34 -16.38 2.22 14.85
CA SER A 34 -15.23 1.94 15.71
C SER A 34 -14.59 0.60 15.34
N ALA A 35 -13.30 0.44 15.60
CA ALA A 35 -12.59 -0.83 15.35
C ALA A 35 -13.25 -2.00 16.08
N GLY A 36 -13.82 -1.77 17.28
CA GLY A 36 -14.53 -2.78 18.05
C GLY A 36 -15.86 -3.25 17.44
N ASP A 37 -16.50 -2.43 16.60
CA ASP A 37 -17.81 -2.72 16.02
C ASP A 37 -17.71 -3.38 14.63
N VAL A 38 -16.55 -3.30 13.95
CA VAL A 38 -16.34 -3.80 12.58
C VAL A 38 -16.70 -5.27 12.43
N HIS A 39 -16.17 -6.14 13.29
CA HIS A 39 -16.44 -7.58 13.24
C HIS A 39 -17.91 -7.88 13.54
N GLY A 40 -18.48 -7.22 14.54
CA GLY A 40 -19.90 -7.41 14.90
C GLY A 40 -20.87 -7.03 13.79
N LEU A 41 -20.57 -5.95 13.04
CA LEU A 41 -21.36 -5.60 11.86
C LEU A 41 -21.26 -6.71 10.81
N LEU A 42 -20.04 -7.09 10.41
CA LEU A 42 -19.82 -8.08 9.34
C LEU A 42 -20.46 -9.44 9.67
N ASP A 43 -20.35 -9.90 10.91
CA ASP A 43 -20.99 -11.15 11.39
C ASP A 43 -22.51 -11.08 11.33
N SER A 44 -23.11 -9.87 11.42
CA SER A 44 -24.55 -9.68 11.36
C SER A 44 -25.12 -9.61 9.94
N LEU A 45 -24.27 -9.42 8.93
CA LEU A 45 -24.71 -9.29 7.55
C LEU A 45 -25.05 -10.65 6.93
N SER A 46 -26.15 -10.69 6.18
CA SER A 46 -26.48 -11.86 5.36
C SER A 46 -25.62 -11.88 4.12
N LEU A 47 -24.79 -12.89 3.98
CA LEU A 47 -23.98 -13.09 2.79
C LEU A 47 -24.85 -13.62 1.64
N ALA A 48 -24.48 -13.24 0.42
CA ALA A 48 -25.16 -13.68 -0.81
C ALA A 48 -24.40 -14.86 -1.46
N GLU A 49 -24.45 -14.96 -2.78
CA GLU A 49 -23.73 -15.94 -3.56
C GLU A 49 -22.20 -15.80 -3.46
N ASP A 50 -21.50 -16.89 -3.78
CA ASP A 50 -20.03 -16.88 -3.85
C ASP A 50 -19.53 -15.99 -5.00
N VAL A 51 -18.33 -15.40 -4.84
CA VAL A 51 -17.62 -14.69 -5.91
C VAL A 51 -17.39 -15.64 -7.09
N GLN A 52 -17.67 -15.17 -8.30
CA GLN A 52 -17.54 -15.97 -9.53
C GLN A 52 -16.14 -15.77 -10.13
N GLU A 53 -15.65 -16.78 -10.87
CA GLU A 53 -14.31 -16.73 -11.50
C GLU A 53 -14.19 -15.63 -12.56
N GLU A 54 -15.30 -15.27 -13.23
CA GLU A 54 -15.35 -14.21 -14.23
C GLU A 54 -15.38 -12.79 -13.65
N ASP A 55 -15.62 -12.63 -12.34
CA ASP A 55 -15.71 -11.35 -11.70
C ASP A 55 -14.30 -10.74 -11.50
N ARG A 56 -14.10 -9.56 -12.08
CA ARG A 56 -12.79 -8.93 -12.04
C ARG A 56 -12.50 -8.34 -10.66
N LEU A 57 -11.40 -8.76 -10.05
CA LEU A 57 -10.88 -8.17 -8.82
C LEU A 57 -10.50 -6.70 -9.04
N LEU A 58 -10.90 -5.84 -8.13
CA LEU A 58 -10.59 -4.40 -8.12
C LEU A 58 -9.67 -4.06 -6.94
N PRO A 59 -8.99 -2.89 -6.98
CA PRO A 59 -8.28 -2.38 -5.80
C PRO A 59 -9.24 -2.30 -4.60
N PRO A 60 -8.79 -2.64 -3.38
CA PRO A 60 -9.64 -2.76 -2.21
C PRO A 60 -9.96 -1.40 -1.56
N LEU A 61 -10.34 -0.41 -2.36
CA LEU A 61 -10.74 0.92 -1.90
C LEU A 61 -11.73 1.56 -2.88
N GLU A 62 -12.43 2.58 -2.43
CA GLU A 62 -13.29 3.41 -3.27
C GLU A 62 -12.49 4.55 -3.91
N ALA A 63 -13.02 5.15 -4.97
CA ALA A 63 -12.37 6.27 -5.68
C ALA A 63 -12.17 7.52 -4.79
N SER A 64 -12.98 7.66 -3.77
CA SER A 64 -12.99 8.76 -2.79
C SER A 64 -11.93 8.64 -1.70
N HIS A 65 -11.37 7.44 -1.49
CA HIS A 65 -10.34 7.24 -0.47
C HIS A 65 -9.01 7.89 -0.85
N GLU A 66 -8.23 8.18 0.17
CA GLU A 66 -6.86 8.65 0.04
C GLU A 66 -5.86 7.56 0.46
N VAL A 67 -4.76 7.48 -0.28
CA VAL A 67 -3.59 6.69 0.10
C VAL A 67 -2.47 7.66 0.48
N TRP A 68 -2.01 7.53 1.70
CA TRP A 68 -0.85 8.22 2.26
C TRP A 68 0.30 7.25 2.42
N ALA A 69 1.51 7.76 2.62
CA ALA A 69 2.68 6.93 2.82
C ALA A 69 3.60 7.51 3.88
N SER A 70 4.43 6.64 4.45
CA SER A 70 5.45 7.01 5.44
C SER A 70 6.82 6.58 4.93
N GLY A 71 7.79 7.50 4.95
CA GLY A 71 9.18 7.20 4.59
C GLY A 71 10.05 6.86 5.79
N VAL A 72 11.21 6.25 5.52
CA VAL A 72 12.33 6.05 6.46
C VAL A 72 11.92 5.35 7.77
N THR A 73 11.07 4.33 7.69
CA THR A 73 10.55 3.60 8.85
C THR A 73 11.38 2.38 9.24
N TYR A 74 12.28 1.92 8.36
CA TYR A 74 13.23 0.83 8.60
C TYR A 74 14.67 1.34 8.60
N LEU A 75 15.57 0.66 9.34
CA LEU A 75 16.99 1.00 9.36
C LEU A 75 17.63 0.91 7.96
N ILE A 76 17.31 -0.13 7.22
CA ILE A 76 17.82 -0.34 5.86
C ILE A 76 17.37 0.77 4.91
N SER A 77 16.12 1.22 5.01
CA SER A 77 15.64 2.33 4.19
C SER A 77 16.36 3.65 4.48
N ARG A 78 16.70 3.91 5.76
CA ARG A 78 17.56 5.04 6.13
C ARG A 78 18.92 4.95 5.46
N GLU A 79 19.59 3.80 5.54
CA GLU A 79 20.92 3.59 4.97
C GLU A 79 20.92 3.76 3.44
N ALA A 80 19.93 3.19 2.74
CA ALA A 80 19.77 3.35 1.30
C ALA A 80 19.55 4.82 0.91
N ARG A 81 18.63 5.52 1.60
CA ARG A 81 18.35 6.94 1.32
C ARG A 81 19.53 7.85 1.57
N MET A 82 20.31 7.61 2.63
CA MET A 82 21.52 8.38 2.91
C MET A 82 22.56 8.22 1.82
N PHE A 83 22.64 7.07 1.19
CA PHE A 83 23.57 6.81 0.10
C PHE A 83 23.10 7.45 -1.23
N GLU A 84 21.82 7.36 -1.53
CA GLU A 84 21.19 7.77 -2.80
C GLU A 84 20.99 9.30 -2.94
N SER A 85 20.99 10.03 -1.83
CA SER A 85 20.62 11.46 -1.81
C SER A 85 21.85 12.38 -1.73
N THR A 86 21.76 13.51 -2.46
CA THR A 86 22.67 14.65 -2.28
C THR A 86 22.53 15.32 -0.90
N GLU A 87 21.43 15.06 -0.17
CA GLU A 87 21.09 15.61 1.13
C GLU A 87 20.96 14.50 2.20
N ALA A 88 21.93 13.60 2.28
CA ALA A 88 21.94 12.43 3.18
C ALA A 88 21.54 12.73 4.64
N ASP A 89 21.94 13.88 5.16
CA ASP A 89 21.65 14.32 6.52
C ASP A 89 20.14 14.43 6.84
N ILE A 90 19.29 14.66 5.86
CA ILE A 90 17.84 14.79 6.05
C ILE A 90 17.23 13.46 6.46
N TYR A 91 17.61 12.38 5.78
CA TYR A 91 17.09 11.04 6.05
C TYR A 91 17.57 10.48 7.39
N ASP A 92 18.83 10.80 7.78
CA ASP A 92 19.34 10.45 9.09
C ASP A 92 18.56 11.16 10.21
N LYS A 93 18.31 12.46 10.04
CA LYS A 93 17.52 13.25 10.98
C LYS A 93 16.09 12.77 11.10
N VAL A 94 15.42 12.43 9.98
CA VAL A 94 14.03 11.96 9.97
C VAL A 94 13.88 10.61 10.66
N TYR A 95 14.85 9.70 10.48
CA TYR A 95 14.80 8.38 11.12
C TYR A 95 14.74 8.50 12.65
N ASP A 96 15.50 9.43 13.23
CA ASP A 96 15.55 9.64 14.69
C ASP A 96 14.63 10.78 15.20
N ALA A 97 13.94 11.49 14.29
CA ALA A 97 13.02 12.56 14.66
C ALA A 97 11.79 12.03 15.44
N GLU A 98 11.20 12.87 16.27
CA GLU A 98 9.91 12.60 16.89
C GLU A 98 8.81 12.46 15.83
N ARG A 99 8.78 13.38 14.84
CA ARG A 99 7.79 13.40 13.76
C ARG A 99 8.22 12.49 12.62
N PRO A 100 7.36 11.51 12.21
CA PRO A 100 7.63 10.69 11.03
C PRO A 100 7.52 11.50 9.74
N GLU A 101 8.14 11.03 8.67
CA GLU A 101 7.85 11.48 7.33
C GLU A 101 6.49 10.90 6.90
N LEU A 102 5.56 11.77 6.51
CA LEU A 102 4.27 11.40 5.95
C LEU A 102 4.00 12.24 4.71
N PHE A 103 3.53 11.60 3.65
CA PHE A 103 3.19 12.28 2.41
C PHE A 103 1.96 11.66 1.75
N PHE A 104 1.25 12.46 0.98
CA PHE A 104 0.15 11.99 0.14
C PHE A 104 0.71 11.16 -1.01
N LYS A 105 0.17 9.95 -1.24
CA LYS A 105 0.62 9.05 -2.31
C LYS A 105 -0.33 9.05 -3.50
N ALA A 106 -1.61 8.83 -3.27
CA ALA A 106 -2.59 8.77 -4.36
C ALA A 106 -4.02 9.01 -3.89
N SER A 107 -4.85 9.55 -4.79
CA SER A 107 -6.30 9.42 -4.68
C SER A 107 -6.72 8.00 -5.09
N GLY A 108 -7.78 7.47 -4.50
CA GLY A 108 -8.26 6.11 -4.77
C GLY A 108 -8.50 5.79 -6.25
N TRP A 109 -8.95 6.78 -7.04
CA TRP A 109 -9.17 6.62 -8.49
C TRP A 109 -7.87 6.46 -9.32
N ARG A 110 -6.68 6.79 -8.75
CA ARG A 110 -5.36 6.58 -9.37
C ARG A 110 -4.71 5.26 -8.99
N VAL A 111 -5.24 4.57 -7.99
CA VAL A 111 -4.68 3.31 -7.51
C VAL A 111 -5.02 2.20 -8.50
N VAL A 112 -4.01 1.42 -8.88
CA VAL A 112 -4.20 0.21 -9.67
C VAL A 112 -4.22 -1.02 -8.76
N GLY A 113 -4.89 -2.07 -9.18
CA GLY A 113 -5.08 -3.29 -8.41
C GLY A 113 -4.16 -4.43 -8.80
N HIS A 114 -4.40 -5.56 -8.15
CA HIS A 114 -3.79 -6.84 -8.52
C HIS A 114 -4.15 -7.20 -9.97
N GLY A 115 -3.13 -7.54 -10.77
CA GLY A 115 -3.29 -7.88 -12.20
C GLY A 115 -3.37 -6.68 -13.14
N GLU A 116 -3.45 -5.46 -12.62
CA GLU A 116 -3.39 -4.23 -13.42
C GLU A 116 -1.94 -3.74 -13.56
N ALA A 117 -1.66 -2.88 -14.56
CA ALA A 117 -0.31 -2.40 -14.80
C ALA A 117 0.03 -1.22 -13.90
N VAL A 118 1.22 -1.25 -13.28
CA VAL A 118 1.85 -0.05 -12.69
C VAL A 118 2.66 0.68 -13.75
N ARG A 119 2.89 1.97 -13.52
CA ARG A 119 3.66 2.81 -14.46
C ARG A 119 4.95 3.30 -13.83
N VAL A 120 5.97 3.43 -14.69
CA VAL A 120 7.16 4.21 -14.41
C VAL A 120 7.13 5.51 -15.21
N ARG A 121 7.75 6.57 -14.69
CA ARG A 121 7.78 7.88 -15.35
C ARG A 121 8.68 7.84 -16.57
N THR A 122 8.26 8.51 -17.64
CA THR A 122 9.06 8.62 -18.88
C THR A 122 10.22 9.62 -18.79
N ASP A 123 10.18 10.48 -17.78
CA ASP A 123 11.20 11.51 -17.48
C ASP A 123 12.11 11.11 -16.31
N SER A 124 12.10 9.84 -15.90
CA SER A 124 12.97 9.26 -14.87
C SER A 124 13.77 8.08 -15.44
N HIS A 125 14.99 7.92 -14.95
CA HIS A 125 15.91 6.87 -15.39
C HIS A 125 16.10 5.78 -14.32
N TRP A 126 15.69 6.04 -13.09
CA TRP A 126 15.84 5.14 -11.96
C TRP A 126 14.54 4.98 -11.20
N ASN A 127 13.79 3.95 -11.55
CA ASN A 127 12.50 3.63 -10.96
C ASN A 127 12.57 2.31 -10.21
N VAL A 128 12.03 2.27 -8.99
CA VAL A 128 12.04 1.08 -8.14
C VAL A 128 10.65 0.78 -7.57
N PRO A 129 10.33 -0.50 -7.33
CA PRO A 129 9.17 -0.88 -6.54
C PRO A 129 9.52 -0.80 -5.05
N GLU A 130 8.57 -0.39 -4.24
CA GLU A 130 8.65 -0.36 -2.78
C GLU A 130 7.49 -1.18 -2.20
N PRO A 131 7.72 -2.45 -1.84
CA PRO A 131 6.68 -3.30 -1.25
C PRO A 131 6.43 -2.90 0.20
N GLU A 132 5.16 -2.74 0.56
CA GLU A 132 4.76 -2.24 1.88
C GLU A 132 3.54 -2.95 2.43
N LEU A 133 3.49 -3.10 3.74
CA LEU A 133 2.22 -3.27 4.45
C LEU A 133 1.50 -1.91 4.43
N VAL A 134 0.22 -1.93 4.10
CA VAL A 134 -0.62 -0.73 4.04
C VAL A 134 -1.73 -0.84 5.08
N LEU A 135 -1.72 0.05 6.06
CA LEU A 135 -2.75 0.12 7.08
C LEU A 135 -4.06 0.61 6.49
N VAL A 136 -5.16 0.04 6.93
CA VAL A 136 -6.51 0.57 6.71
C VAL A 136 -6.96 1.19 8.02
N VAL A 137 -7.20 2.49 8.02
CA VAL A 137 -7.64 3.24 9.20
C VAL A 137 -9.06 3.76 9.01
N ASN A 138 -9.84 3.72 10.08
CA ASN A 138 -11.21 4.23 10.08
C ASN A 138 -11.27 5.76 10.29
N SER A 139 -12.47 6.32 10.33
CA SER A 139 -12.70 7.77 10.54
C SER A 139 -12.18 8.30 11.88
N ARG A 140 -11.86 7.42 12.83
CA ARG A 140 -11.30 7.73 14.15
C ARG A 140 -9.78 7.49 14.22
N MET A 141 -9.15 7.20 13.08
CA MET A 141 -7.73 6.82 12.98
C MET A 141 -7.37 5.54 13.75
N GLU A 142 -8.36 4.68 14.00
CA GLU A 142 -8.13 3.34 14.53
C GLU A 142 -7.77 2.39 13.39
N ILE A 143 -6.76 1.53 13.59
CA ILE A 143 -6.33 0.53 12.60
C ILE A 143 -7.33 -0.61 12.62
N VAL A 144 -7.97 -0.88 11.47
CA VAL A 144 -9.00 -1.91 11.33
C VAL A 144 -8.61 -3.07 10.41
N GLY A 145 -7.51 -2.93 9.70
CA GLY A 145 -7.01 -3.96 8.78
C GLY A 145 -5.74 -3.53 8.06
N TYR A 146 -5.29 -4.38 7.14
CA TYR A 146 -4.16 -4.09 6.27
C TYR A 146 -4.34 -4.69 4.87
N THR A 147 -3.60 -4.13 3.91
CA THR A 147 -3.44 -4.68 2.56
C THR A 147 -1.97 -4.66 2.14
N ALA A 148 -1.66 -5.28 1.01
CA ALA A 148 -0.36 -5.16 0.37
C ALA A 148 -0.31 -3.89 -0.49
N GLY A 149 0.84 -3.24 -0.60
CA GLY A 149 1.03 -2.08 -1.45
C GLY A 149 2.36 -2.07 -2.19
N ASN A 150 2.40 -1.28 -3.26
CA ASN A 150 3.62 -0.93 -3.98
C ASN A 150 3.66 0.59 -4.18
N ASP A 151 4.58 1.25 -3.48
CA ASP A 151 4.90 2.67 -3.63
C ASP A 151 5.95 2.83 -4.72
N VAL A 152 5.55 2.74 -6.01
CA VAL A 152 6.50 2.88 -7.13
C VAL A 152 7.11 4.28 -7.10
N SER A 153 8.45 4.33 -7.13
CA SER A 153 9.23 5.52 -6.85
C SER A 153 10.23 5.83 -7.95
N SER A 154 10.33 7.11 -8.33
CA SER A 154 11.37 7.63 -9.23
C SER A 154 12.53 8.16 -8.41
N ARG A 155 13.52 7.28 -8.19
CA ARG A 155 14.65 7.51 -7.27
C ARG A 155 15.56 8.65 -7.66
N ASP A 156 15.81 8.82 -8.94
CA ASP A 156 16.63 9.93 -9.46
C ASP A 156 15.99 11.29 -9.17
N ILE A 157 14.67 11.41 -9.35
CA ILE A 157 13.93 12.65 -9.03
C ILE A 157 13.93 12.89 -7.50
N GLU A 158 13.70 11.84 -6.72
CA GLU A 158 13.71 11.93 -5.26
C GLU A 158 15.09 12.30 -4.70
N GLY A 159 16.15 11.71 -5.26
CA GLY A 159 17.54 11.96 -4.86
C GLY A 159 18.10 13.30 -5.32
N GLU A 160 17.53 13.88 -6.41
CA GLU A 160 17.97 15.19 -6.93
C GLU A 160 17.68 16.32 -5.95
N ASN A 161 16.49 16.33 -5.36
CA ASN A 161 16.08 17.33 -4.38
C ASN A 161 14.90 16.82 -3.54
N SER A 162 15.02 16.88 -2.22
CA SER A 162 13.96 16.43 -1.29
C SER A 162 12.61 17.12 -1.50
N LEU A 163 12.59 18.32 -2.07
CA LEU A 163 11.35 19.05 -2.42
C LEU A 163 10.64 18.45 -3.66
N TYR A 164 11.29 17.56 -4.40
CA TYR A 164 10.69 16.87 -5.55
C TYR A 164 10.00 15.55 -5.16
N LEU A 165 9.95 15.21 -3.87
CA LEU A 165 9.24 14.04 -3.37
C LEU A 165 7.83 13.87 -3.97
N PRO A 166 6.96 14.92 -4.06
CA PRO A 166 5.66 14.76 -4.70
C PRO A 166 5.74 14.32 -6.16
N GLN A 167 6.72 14.81 -6.92
CA GLN A 167 6.90 14.40 -8.32
C GLN A 167 7.44 12.98 -8.45
N ALA A 168 8.31 12.57 -7.53
CA ALA A 168 8.88 11.22 -7.49
C ALA A 168 7.85 10.14 -7.13
N LYS A 169 6.84 10.50 -6.33
CA LYS A 169 5.89 9.56 -5.70
C LYS A 169 4.45 9.66 -6.23
N ILE A 170 4.00 10.84 -6.73
CA ILE A 170 2.60 11.09 -7.07
C ILE A 170 2.45 11.25 -8.59
N TYR A 171 2.10 10.16 -9.25
CA TYR A 171 1.80 10.15 -10.69
C TYR A 171 0.85 8.99 -11.03
N ASP A 172 0.27 9.00 -12.23
CA ASP A 172 -0.72 8.00 -12.65
C ASP A 172 -0.09 6.61 -12.74
N GLY A 173 -0.69 5.63 -12.08
CA GLY A 173 -0.20 4.25 -12.04
C GLY A 173 1.02 4.03 -11.12
N GLY A 174 1.48 5.05 -10.37
CA GLY A 174 2.60 4.93 -9.43
C GLY A 174 2.23 4.32 -8.07
N CYS A 175 0.97 3.96 -7.84
CA CYS A 175 0.50 3.35 -6.61
C CYS A 175 -0.35 2.13 -6.93
N SER A 176 -0.04 0.98 -6.32
CA SER A 176 -0.91 -0.19 -6.42
C SER A 176 -1.21 -0.80 -5.06
N LEU A 177 -2.41 -1.39 -4.92
CA LEU A 177 -2.86 -2.09 -3.72
C LEU A 177 -3.25 -3.53 -4.06
N GLY A 178 -3.14 -4.40 -3.05
CA GLY A 178 -3.30 -5.85 -3.15
C GLY A 178 -4.73 -6.31 -3.42
N SER A 179 -4.91 -7.62 -3.31
CA SER A 179 -6.14 -8.32 -3.70
C SER A 179 -7.31 -8.07 -2.74
N GLY A 180 -7.08 -7.49 -1.57
CA GLY A 180 -8.12 -7.23 -0.58
C GLY A 180 -7.54 -6.73 0.74
N ILE A 181 -8.39 -6.69 1.77
CA ILE A 181 -8.08 -6.24 3.12
C ILE A 181 -8.20 -7.42 4.08
N VAL A 182 -7.16 -7.71 4.82
CA VAL A 182 -7.24 -8.57 6.01
C VAL A 182 -7.62 -7.70 7.20
N LEU A 183 -8.77 -7.99 7.80
CA LEU A 183 -9.26 -7.26 8.96
C LEU A 183 -8.55 -7.72 10.24
N GLY A 184 -8.16 -6.76 11.06
CA GLY A 184 -7.47 -7.01 12.32
C GLY A 184 -6.85 -5.76 12.91
N GLY A 185 -6.58 -5.79 14.20
CA GLY A 185 -5.88 -4.71 14.89
C GLY A 185 -4.34 -4.77 14.69
N PRO A 186 -3.62 -3.76 15.18
CA PRO A 186 -2.17 -3.62 14.95
C PRO A 186 -1.34 -4.80 15.46
N ASP A 187 -1.78 -5.51 16.49
CA ASP A 187 -1.05 -6.66 17.02
C ASP A 187 -0.93 -7.81 16.02
N SER A 188 -1.93 -7.99 15.14
CA SER A 188 -1.88 -9.02 14.08
C SER A 188 -0.90 -8.70 12.95
N MET A 189 -0.36 -7.48 12.91
CA MET A 189 0.50 -6.96 11.86
C MET A 189 1.97 -6.82 12.28
N ARG A 190 2.31 -7.09 13.56
CA ARG A 190 3.66 -6.80 14.13
C ARG A 190 4.76 -7.73 13.63
N ASP A 191 4.41 -8.88 13.08
CA ASP A 191 5.38 -9.85 12.53
C ASP A 191 4.81 -10.51 11.25
N VAL A 192 4.55 -9.67 10.24
CA VAL A 192 4.03 -10.12 8.95
C VAL A 192 5.18 -10.13 7.94
N PRO A 193 5.40 -11.25 7.22
CA PRO A 193 6.40 -11.29 6.16
C PRO A 193 5.95 -10.46 4.96
N ILE A 194 6.89 -9.66 4.44
CA ILE A 194 6.76 -8.92 3.18
C ILE A 194 7.79 -9.51 2.23
N ARG A 195 7.33 -10.00 1.09
CA ARG A 195 8.20 -10.57 0.04
C ARG A 195 8.04 -9.79 -1.25
N MET A 196 9.12 -9.69 -1.99
CA MET A 196 9.10 -9.14 -3.34
C MET A 196 9.93 -9.99 -4.29
N ARG A 197 9.37 -10.22 -5.49
CA ARG A 197 10.08 -10.77 -6.64
C ARG A 197 9.89 -9.84 -7.83
N ILE A 198 10.95 -9.69 -8.60
CA ILE A 198 10.91 -8.95 -9.87
C ILE A 198 11.38 -9.87 -10.97
N LEU A 199 10.58 -9.99 -12.03
CA LEU A 199 10.86 -10.83 -13.17
C LEU A 199 11.00 -9.98 -14.44
N ARG A 200 11.98 -10.31 -15.28
CA ARG A 200 12.18 -9.73 -16.62
C ARG A 200 12.36 -10.85 -17.62
N GLY A 201 11.50 -10.90 -18.63
CA GLY A 201 11.53 -11.99 -19.60
C GLY A 201 11.35 -13.39 -19.01
N GLY A 202 10.71 -13.50 -17.83
CA GLY A 202 10.50 -14.76 -17.10
C GLY A 202 11.65 -15.14 -16.15
N GLU A 203 12.78 -14.42 -16.16
CA GLU A 203 13.89 -14.64 -15.23
C GLU A 203 13.72 -13.77 -13.97
N VAL A 204 14.04 -14.34 -12.79
CA VAL A 204 14.01 -13.62 -11.51
C VAL A 204 15.26 -12.74 -11.40
N LEU A 205 15.07 -11.42 -11.42
CA LEU A 205 16.15 -10.45 -11.25
C LEU A 205 16.38 -10.08 -9.78
N TYR A 206 15.32 -10.11 -8.98
CA TYR A 206 15.36 -9.78 -7.57
C TYR A 206 14.36 -10.64 -6.80
N GLU A 207 14.77 -11.15 -5.65
CA GLU A 207 13.88 -11.81 -4.70
C GLU A 207 14.42 -11.61 -3.29
N ASN A 208 13.58 -11.09 -2.39
CA ASN A 208 13.95 -10.90 -0.99
C ASN A 208 12.71 -10.84 -0.10
N GLU A 209 12.94 -10.96 1.22
CA GLU A 209 11.90 -10.96 2.27
C GLU A 209 12.36 -10.16 3.48
N VAL A 210 11.39 -9.50 4.13
CA VAL A 210 11.56 -8.85 5.43
C VAL A 210 10.30 -9.07 6.27
N SER A 211 10.40 -8.92 7.60
CA SER A 211 9.22 -8.85 8.47
C SER A 211 8.97 -7.41 8.93
N THR A 212 7.68 -7.08 9.13
CA THR A 212 7.25 -5.83 9.76
C THR A 212 7.80 -5.65 11.18
N SER A 213 8.19 -6.74 11.86
CA SER A 213 8.88 -6.68 13.17
C SER A 213 10.20 -5.91 13.14
N ARG A 214 10.76 -5.63 11.95
CA ARG A 214 11.98 -4.82 11.75
C ARG A 214 11.72 -3.32 11.66
N MET A 215 10.45 -2.89 11.68
CA MET A 215 10.09 -1.47 11.68
C MET A 215 10.50 -0.81 13.00
N LYS A 216 11.02 0.42 12.91
CA LYS A 216 11.33 1.25 14.07
C LYS A 216 10.08 1.87 14.67
N ARG A 217 9.17 2.36 13.82
CA ARG A 217 7.99 3.10 14.25
C ARG A 217 6.79 2.17 14.44
N PRO A 218 6.07 2.26 15.58
CA PRO A 218 4.79 1.58 15.75
C PRO A 218 3.75 2.05 14.73
N PHE A 219 2.88 1.16 14.29
CA PHE A 219 1.79 1.49 13.36
C PHE A 219 0.85 2.56 13.91
N GLU A 220 0.56 2.49 15.21
CA GLU A 220 -0.30 3.42 15.91
C GLU A 220 0.28 4.85 15.93
N GLU A 221 1.61 4.95 16.00
CA GLU A 221 2.30 6.24 15.90
C GLU A 221 2.09 6.87 14.54
N LEU A 222 2.28 6.11 13.45
CA LEU A 222 2.09 6.59 12.08
C LEU A 222 0.64 7.05 11.85
N ALA A 223 -0.34 6.24 12.25
CA ALA A 223 -1.76 6.59 12.16
C ALA A 223 -2.10 7.84 13.00
N SER A 224 -1.57 7.93 14.22
CA SER A 224 -1.77 9.08 15.10
C SER A 224 -1.21 10.39 14.51
N TYR A 225 -0.03 10.34 13.89
CA TYR A 225 0.54 11.52 13.25
C TYR A 225 -0.21 11.94 12.00
N LEU A 226 -0.71 10.99 11.20
CA LEU A 226 -1.52 11.28 10.03
C LEU A 226 -2.82 12.00 10.42
N GLY A 227 -3.50 11.55 11.49
CA GLY A 227 -4.77 12.12 11.95
C GLY A 227 -4.66 13.37 12.83
N LYS A 228 -3.45 13.90 13.09
CA LYS A 228 -3.27 14.99 14.06
C LYS A 228 -4.00 16.27 13.70
N GLU A 229 -4.00 16.64 12.42
CA GLU A 229 -4.64 17.87 11.88
C GLU A 229 -5.42 17.58 10.58
N LEU A 230 -5.51 16.30 10.17
CA LEU A 230 -6.30 15.86 9.03
C LEU A 230 -7.46 15.00 9.52
N SER A 231 -8.61 15.16 8.89
CA SER A 231 -9.80 14.33 9.10
C SER A 231 -10.05 13.44 7.89
N PHE A 232 -10.34 12.18 8.15
CA PHE A 232 -10.66 11.18 7.13
C PHE A 232 -12.05 10.60 7.40
N PRO A 233 -13.13 11.29 7.00
CA PRO A 233 -14.50 10.88 7.36
C PRO A 233 -14.88 9.46 6.93
N ILE A 234 -14.29 9.00 5.83
CA ILE A 234 -14.50 7.67 5.25
C ILE A 234 -13.28 6.76 5.45
N GLY A 235 -12.37 7.10 6.37
CA GLY A 235 -11.11 6.39 6.57
C GLY A 235 -10.06 6.70 5.51
N ALA A 236 -8.89 6.05 5.65
CA ALA A 236 -7.74 6.22 4.74
C ALA A 236 -6.88 4.96 4.70
N PHE A 237 -5.98 4.93 3.72
CA PHE A 237 -4.93 3.91 3.57
C PHE A 237 -3.58 4.55 3.86
N LEU A 238 -2.73 3.88 4.66
CA LEU A 238 -1.42 4.39 5.02
C LEU A 238 -0.34 3.34 4.77
N MET A 239 0.46 3.56 3.73
CA MET A 239 1.67 2.79 3.45
C MET A 239 2.70 3.04 4.56
N THR A 240 3.33 1.99 5.06
CA THR A 240 4.14 2.04 6.29
C THR A 240 5.64 2.14 6.03
N GLY A 241 6.05 2.25 4.78
CA GLY A 241 7.44 2.26 4.36
C GLY A 241 7.96 0.87 4.00
N THR A 242 9.03 0.86 3.23
CA THR A 242 9.69 -0.35 2.75
C THR A 242 11.08 -0.55 3.33
N SER A 243 11.57 -1.79 3.33
CA SER A 243 12.98 -2.12 3.52
C SER A 243 13.54 -3.04 2.43
N LEU A 244 12.73 -3.34 1.42
CA LEU A 244 13.13 -4.15 0.28
C LEU A 244 13.26 -3.26 -0.95
N VAL A 245 14.50 -2.88 -1.25
CA VAL A 245 14.83 -2.07 -2.42
C VAL A 245 15.91 -2.81 -3.20
N PRO A 246 15.76 -3.00 -4.52
CA PRO A 246 16.82 -3.49 -5.37
C PRO A 246 18.04 -2.56 -5.32
N GLY A 247 19.22 -3.10 -5.66
CA GLY A 247 20.47 -2.34 -5.70
C GLY A 247 20.45 -1.20 -6.72
N GLU A 248 21.43 -0.30 -6.64
CA GLU A 248 21.52 0.93 -7.45
C GLU A 248 21.62 0.69 -8.96
N ASP A 249 22.17 -0.45 -9.37
CA ASP A 249 22.27 -0.84 -10.79
C ASP A 249 20.92 -1.32 -11.36
N PHE A 250 19.86 -1.36 -10.55
CA PHE A 250 18.54 -1.82 -10.96
C PHE A 250 17.59 -0.65 -11.20
N SER A 251 16.87 -0.71 -12.31
CA SER A 251 15.69 0.14 -12.58
C SER A 251 14.61 -0.71 -13.24
N LEU A 252 13.35 -0.49 -12.83
CA LEU A 252 12.19 -1.04 -13.52
C LEU A 252 12.14 -0.57 -14.96
N THR A 253 11.77 -1.50 -15.85
CA THR A 253 11.52 -1.22 -17.27
C THR A 253 10.16 -1.78 -17.70
N PRO A 254 9.52 -1.21 -18.73
CA PRO A 254 8.31 -1.78 -19.29
C PRO A 254 8.46 -3.26 -19.65
N GLY A 255 7.47 -4.07 -19.27
CA GLY A 255 7.48 -5.52 -19.42
C GLY A 255 8.05 -6.29 -18.22
N ASP A 256 8.58 -5.63 -17.20
CA ASP A 256 8.89 -6.28 -15.92
C ASP A 256 7.59 -6.68 -15.20
N HIS A 257 7.67 -7.73 -14.39
CA HIS A 257 6.60 -8.14 -13.50
C HIS A 257 7.07 -8.01 -12.06
N VAL A 258 6.31 -7.28 -11.25
CA VAL A 258 6.54 -7.13 -9.81
C VAL A 258 5.51 -7.99 -9.07
N GLU A 259 5.99 -8.92 -8.27
CA GLU A 259 5.17 -9.76 -7.39
C GLU A 259 5.49 -9.42 -5.93
N ILE A 260 4.48 -8.97 -5.19
CA ILE A 260 4.58 -8.63 -3.77
C ILE A 260 3.63 -9.53 -2.99
N SER A 261 4.06 -10.02 -1.83
CA SER A 261 3.16 -10.59 -0.83
C SER A 261 3.36 -9.95 0.53
N VAL A 262 2.26 -9.73 1.24
CA VAL A 262 2.23 -9.25 2.63
C VAL A 262 1.37 -10.23 3.42
N GLY A 263 2.00 -11.10 4.19
CA GLY A 263 1.32 -12.27 4.73
C GLY A 263 0.76 -13.16 3.61
N GLU A 264 -0.55 -13.37 3.63
CA GLU A 264 -1.26 -14.15 2.59
C GLU A 264 -1.76 -13.29 1.41
N LEU A 265 -1.69 -11.98 1.53
CA LEU A 265 -2.10 -11.06 0.47
C LEU A 265 -1.09 -11.06 -0.67
N VAL A 266 -1.59 -11.02 -1.90
CA VAL A 266 -0.78 -11.01 -3.12
C VAL A 266 -1.10 -9.79 -3.97
N LEU A 267 -0.06 -9.15 -4.50
CA LEU A 267 -0.14 -8.06 -5.45
C LEU A 267 0.83 -8.35 -6.60
N LYS A 268 0.31 -8.45 -7.82
CA LYS A 268 1.11 -8.67 -9.02
C LYS A 268 0.79 -7.61 -10.04
N ASN A 269 1.81 -6.97 -10.57
CA ASN A 269 1.66 -5.92 -11.57
C ASN A 269 2.69 -6.08 -12.69
N GLU A 270 2.27 -5.89 -13.92
CA GLU A 270 3.17 -5.62 -15.03
C GLU A 270 3.58 -4.15 -15.01
N VAL A 271 4.81 -3.85 -15.40
CA VAL A 271 5.33 -2.47 -15.49
C VAL A 271 5.13 -1.93 -16.90
N THR A 272 4.62 -0.69 -16.99
CA THR A 272 4.47 0.05 -18.25
C THR A 272 4.93 1.51 -18.11
N THR A 273 4.83 2.33 -19.16
CA THR A 273 5.09 3.77 -19.16
C THR A 273 3.83 4.58 -19.37
#